data_ea734ba35e4425089adb2a1ce6fe6709
#
_entry.id   ea734ba35e4425089adb2a1ce6fe6709
#
_cell.length_a   1.000
_cell.length_b   1.000
_cell.length_c   1.000
_cell.angle_alpha   90.00
_cell.angle_beta   90.00
_cell.angle_gamma   90.00
#
_symmetry.space_group_name_H-M   'P 1'
#
loop_
_entity.id
_entity.type
_entity.pdbx_description
1 polymer ?
#
loop_
_entity_poly.entity_id
_entity_poly.type
_entity_poly.pdbx_seq_one_letter_code
_entity_poly.pdbx_strand_id
1 'polypeptide(L)'
;DITDKVLILAKRNIERLYAAENRTPDNVMIMSLDIERILNAFDETDKVQRIYINFCNPWNKKAGHKKHRLTHPRQLLLYRTFLEDGGEIYFKTDDDSLFEDSLRYFPAAGFEITWMTRDLHADEPAWNIRTEHEAMYTAEGIPTKALIARKAFLSDEDAAVCAKYDKLVDKADAEPKR
;
A
#
# COMPACT_ATOMS: atom_id res chain seq x y z
N ASP A 1 6.57 -6.85 -7.14
CA ASP A 1 6.17 -6.22 -8.41
C ASP A 1 5.86 -7.30 -9.44
N ILE A 2 5.06 -6.97 -10.45
CA ILE A 2 4.71 -7.86 -11.56
C ILE A 2 5.72 -7.77 -12.73
N THR A 3 6.59 -6.77 -12.72
CA THR A 3 7.50 -6.44 -13.82
C THR A 3 8.91 -6.95 -13.56
N ASP A 4 9.32 -8.01 -14.24
CA ASP A 4 10.64 -8.63 -14.08
C ASP A 4 11.81 -7.66 -14.30
N LYS A 5 11.68 -6.71 -15.24
CA LYS A 5 12.73 -5.71 -15.51
C LYS A 5 13.07 -4.86 -14.30
N VAL A 6 12.05 -4.44 -13.54
CA VAL A 6 12.22 -3.66 -12.30
C VAL A 6 12.89 -4.52 -11.22
N LEU A 7 12.47 -5.78 -11.09
CA LEU A 7 13.02 -6.71 -10.11
C LEU A 7 14.48 -7.04 -10.37
N ILE A 8 14.91 -7.16 -11.64
CA ILE A 8 16.32 -7.38 -12.00
C ILE A 8 17.18 -6.19 -11.54
N LEU A 9 16.71 -4.96 -11.74
CA LEU A 9 17.43 -3.76 -11.28
C LEU A 9 17.50 -3.70 -9.76
N ALA A 10 16.37 -3.99 -9.07
CA ALA A 10 16.31 -4.06 -7.62
C ALA A 10 17.32 -5.09 -7.07
N LYS A 11 17.33 -6.29 -7.65
CA LYS A 11 18.29 -7.34 -7.27
C LYS A 11 19.75 -6.87 -7.38
N ARG A 12 20.14 -6.30 -8.52
CA ARG A 12 21.49 -5.78 -8.73
C ARG A 12 21.87 -4.69 -7.75
N ASN A 13 20.94 -3.79 -7.44
CA ASN A 13 21.17 -2.73 -6.47
C ASN A 13 21.37 -3.29 -5.05
N ILE A 14 20.57 -4.27 -4.64
CA ILE A 14 20.71 -4.94 -3.35
C ILE A 14 22.05 -5.65 -3.26
N GLU A 15 22.41 -6.48 -4.25
CA GLU A 15 23.68 -7.19 -4.29
C GLU A 15 24.87 -6.22 -4.19
N ARG A 16 24.82 -5.10 -4.90
CA ARG A 16 25.86 -4.06 -4.87
C ARG A 16 26.00 -3.42 -3.49
N LEU A 17 24.86 -3.08 -2.83
CA LEU A 17 24.87 -2.46 -1.52
C LEU A 17 25.41 -3.41 -0.45
N TYR A 18 25.00 -4.67 -0.46
CA TYR A 18 25.51 -5.67 0.48
C TYR A 18 27.00 -5.98 0.25
N ALA A 19 27.42 -6.07 -1.01
CA ALA A 19 28.83 -6.29 -1.34
C ALA A 19 29.73 -5.14 -0.85
N ALA A 20 29.25 -3.89 -0.90
CA ALA A 20 29.99 -2.74 -0.36
C ALA A 20 30.22 -2.81 1.15
N GLU A 21 29.37 -3.55 1.87
CA GLU A 21 29.51 -3.82 3.31
C GLU A 21 30.15 -5.19 3.62
N ASN A 22 30.69 -5.90 2.61
CA ASN A 22 31.18 -7.28 2.71
C ASN A 22 30.14 -8.25 3.30
N ARG A 23 28.88 -8.11 2.92
CA ARG A 23 27.74 -8.93 3.35
C ARG A 23 27.07 -9.63 2.15
N THR A 24 26.29 -10.65 2.44
CA THR A 24 25.37 -11.29 1.49
C THR A 24 23.92 -10.91 1.82
N PRO A 25 23.02 -10.75 0.83
CA PRO A 25 21.63 -10.41 1.04
C PRO A 25 20.79 -11.65 1.45
N ASP A 26 21.10 -12.24 2.59
CA ASP A 26 20.47 -13.44 3.15
C ASP A 26 19.11 -13.17 3.83
N ASN A 27 18.81 -11.90 4.10
CA ASN A 27 17.58 -11.41 4.72
C ASN A 27 16.64 -10.68 3.73
N VAL A 28 16.88 -10.80 2.42
CA VAL A 28 16.07 -10.14 1.39
C VAL A 28 15.54 -11.15 0.39
N MET A 29 14.23 -11.13 0.16
CA MET A 29 13.59 -11.90 -0.89
C MET A 29 12.95 -10.96 -1.91
N ILE A 30 13.12 -11.24 -3.20
CA ILE A 30 12.46 -10.55 -4.31
C ILE A 30 11.56 -11.55 -5.02
N MET A 31 10.32 -11.13 -5.28
CA MET A 31 9.32 -11.97 -5.89
C MET A 31 8.57 -11.22 -7.00
N SER A 32 8.42 -11.86 -8.16
CA SER A 32 7.48 -11.42 -9.20
C SER A 32 6.11 -12.01 -8.89
N LEU A 33 5.16 -11.17 -8.51
CA LEU A 33 3.83 -11.60 -8.13
C LEU A 33 2.79 -10.53 -8.48
N ASP A 34 1.66 -10.98 -9.03
CA ASP A 34 0.45 -10.17 -9.08
C ASP A 34 -0.12 -10.04 -7.67
N ILE A 35 -0.22 -8.82 -7.18
CA ILE A 35 -0.63 -8.54 -5.81
C ILE A 35 -2.06 -9.01 -5.51
N GLU A 36 -2.95 -9.08 -6.52
CA GLU A 36 -4.30 -9.64 -6.36
C GLU A 36 -4.26 -11.14 -6.00
N ARG A 37 -3.10 -11.79 -6.20
CA ARG A 37 -2.84 -13.20 -5.89
C ARG A 37 -1.86 -13.37 -4.73
N ILE A 38 -1.75 -12.38 -3.84
CA ILE A 38 -0.77 -12.41 -2.74
C ILE A 38 -0.90 -13.65 -1.85
N LEU A 39 -2.08 -14.20 -1.69
CA LEU A 39 -2.33 -15.43 -0.93
C LEU A 39 -1.78 -16.71 -1.60
N ASN A 40 -1.21 -16.63 -2.81
CA ASN A 40 -0.41 -17.72 -3.36
C ASN A 40 1.01 -17.76 -2.78
N ALA A 41 1.44 -16.69 -2.11
CA ALA A 41 2.77 -16.55 -1.54
C ALA A 41 2.77 -16.42 -0.02
N PHE A 42 1.66 -15.97 0.56
CA PHE A 42 1.50 -15.78 2.00
C PHE A 42 0.19 -16.40 2.46
N ASP A 43 0.20 -16.95 3.68
CA ASP A 43 -0.98 -17.52 4.33
C ASP A 43 -1.08 -17.07 5.80
N GLU A 44 -2.04 -17.63 6.54
CA GLU A 44 -2.31 -17.29 7.95
C GLU A 44 -1.18 -17.69 8.91
N THR A 45 -0.25 -18.54 8.48
CA THR A 45 0.92 -18.94 9.28
C THR A 45 2.06 -17.94 9.17
N ASP A 46 2.07 -17.11 8.14
CA ASP A 46 3.05 -16.03 7.98
C ASP A 46 2.80 -14.92 9.01
N LYS A 47 3.89 -14.30 9.47
CA LYS A 47 3.87 -13.25 10.50
C LYS A 47 4.55 -11.98 9.98
N VAL A 48 3.81 -11.25 9.14
CA VAL A 48 4.28 -9.96 8.61
C VAL A 48 3.95 -8.86 9.61
N GLN A 49 4.94 -8.11 10.05
CA GLN A 49 4.77 -7.01 11.01
C GLN A 49 4.44 -5.68 10.32
N ARG A 50 4.96 -5.50 9.09
CA ARG A 50 4.80 -4.24 8.37
C ARG A 50 4.74 -4.42 6.86
N ILE A 51 3.85 -3.67 6.22
CA ILE A 51 3.72 -3.59 4.77
C ILE A 51 4.01 -2.16 4.34
N TYR A 52 4.86 -1.98 3.31
CA TYR A 52 5.10 -0.68 2.69
C TYR A 52 4.45 -0.64 1.31
N ILE A 53 3.58 0.34 1.08
CA ILE A 53 2.95 0.62 -0.20
C ILE A 53 3.44 2.00 -0.65
N ASN A 54 4.42 2.02 -1.55
CA ASN A 54 5.04 3.26 -1.99
C ASN A 54 4.70 3.53 -3.46
N PHE A 55 4.04 4.65 -3.75
CA PHE A 55 3.78 5.18 -5.09
C PHE A 55 3.17 4.16 -6.05
N CYS A 56 2.18 3.41 -5.56
CA CYS A 56 1.46 2.43 -6.38
C CYS A 56 0.55 3.13 -7.41
N ASN A 57 0.20 2.41 -8.48
CA ASN A 57 -0.66 2.93 -9.54
C ASN A 57 -2.02 3.38 -8.97
N PRO A 58 -2.43 4.63 -9.19
CA PRO A 58 -3.67 5.19 -8.63
C PRO A 58 -4.94 4.72 -9.36
N TRP A 59 -4.82 4.10 -10.53
CA TRP A 59 -5.96 3.57 -11.30
C TRP A 59 -7.11 4.57 -11.51
N ASN A 60 -6.79 5.83 -11.81
CA ASN A 60 -7.78 6.93 -11.88
C ASN A 60 -8.56 7.01 -13.21
N LYS A 61 -8.15 6.27 -14.25
CA LYS A 61 -8.70 6.44 -15.61
C LYS A 61 -10.19 6.09 -15.74
N LYS A 62 -10.69 5.15 -14.95
CA LYS A 62 -12.11 4.73 -14.92
C LYS A 62 -12.49 4.30 -13.51
N ALA A 63 -13.72 4.59 -13.09
CA ALA A 63 -14.21 4.22 -11.75
C ALA A 63 -14.03 2.71 -11.45
N GLY A 64 -14.41 1.83 -12.37
CA GLY A 64 -14.25 0.39 -12.20
C GLY A 64 -12.80 -0.12 -12.14
N HIS A 65 -11.80 0.74 -12.38
CA HIS A 65 -10.39 0.38 -12.22
C HIS A 65 -9.89 0.57 -10.78
N LYS A 66 -10.60 1.32 -9.94
CA LYS A 66 -10.21 1.57 -8.54
C LYS A 66 -10.05 0.27 -7.72
N LYS A 67 -10.77 -0.79 -8.09
CA LYS A 67 -10.64 -2.12 -7.46
C LYS A 67 -9.25 -2.76 -7.55
N HIS A 68 -8.41 -2.30 -8.49
CA HIS A 68 -7.02 -2.78 -8.67
C HIS A 68 -6.00 -2.00 -7.80
N ARG A 69 -6.45 -1.02 -7.03
CA ARG A 69 -5.59 -0.26 -6.11
C ARG A 69 -5.08 -1.15 -4.99
N LEU A 70 -3.82 -0.99 -4.62
CA LEU A 70 -3.22 -1.75 -3.52
C LEU A 70 -3.84 -1.39 -2.15
N THR A 71 -4.46 -0.23 -2.02
CA THR A 71 -5.19 0.20 -0.83
C THR A 71 -6.70 -0.06 -0.89
N HIS A 72 -7.19 -0.68 -1.98
CA HIS A 72 -8.62 -1.00 -2.09
C HIS A 72 -9.06 -1.97 -0.98
N PRO A 73 -10.28 -1.83 -0.40
CA PRO A 73 -10.74 -2.67 0.70
C PRO A 73 -10.61 -4.17 0.46
N ARG A 74 -10.89 -4.65 -0.76
CA ARG A 74 -10.69 -6.06 -1.12
C ARG A 74 -9.24 -6.51 -0.96
N GLN A 75 -8.29 -5.67 -1.36
CA GLN A 75 -6.87 -5.98 -1.25
C GLN A 75 -6.39 -5.86 0.21
N LEU A 76 -6.90 -4.88 0.95
CA LEU A 76 -6.61 -4.73 2.37
C LEU A 76 -7.08 -5.94 3.19
N LEU A 77 -8.24 -6.54 2.85
CA LEU A 77 -8.69 -7.78 3.48
C LEU A 77 -7.71 -8.94 3.27
N LEU A 78 -7.10 -9.06 2.08
CA LEU A 78 -6.09 -10.10 1.81
C LEU A 78 -4.84 -9.90 2.69
N TYR A 79 -4.41 -8.66 2.89
CA TYR A 79 -3.26 -8.38 3.76
C TYR A 79 -3.52 -8.77 5.22
N ARG A 80 -4.77 -8.68 5.68
CA ARG A 80 -5.13 -9.07 7.05
C ARG A 80 -4.86 -10.55 7.35
N THR A 81 -4.84 -11.41 6.34
CA THR A 81 -4.59 -12.86 6.50
C THR A 81 -3.22 -13.12 7.11
N PHE A 82 -2.19 -12.43 6.66
CA PHE A 82 -0.81 -12.66 7.05
C PHE A 82 -0.17 -11.51 7.87
N LEU A 83 -0.83 -10.34 7.95
CA LEU A 83 -0.38 -9.25 8.81
C LEU A 83 -0.72 -9.57 10.26
N GLU A 84 0.27 -9.48 11.17
CA GLU A 84 0.09 -9.68 12.61
C GLU A 84 -0.98 -8.74 13.18
N ASP A 85 -1.58 -9.13 14.30
CA ASP A 85 -2.46 -8.24 15.05
C ASP A 85 -1.67 -7.04 15.58
N GLY A 86 -2.16 -5.83 15.31
CA GLY A 86 -1.42 -4.60 15.55
C GLY A 86 -0.32 -4.30 14.53
N GLY A 87 -0.13 -5.16 13.52
CA GLY A 87 0.78 -4.91 12.41
C GLY A 87 0.33 -3.69 11.58
N GLU A 88 1.26 -3.06 10.88
CA GLU A 88 1.06 -1.73 10.29
C GLU A 88 1.25 -1.73 8.77
N ILE A 89 0.50 -0.87 8.09
CA ILE A 89 0.70 -0.53 6.69
C ILE A 89 1.16 0.91 6.59
N TYR A 90 2.31 1.13 5.98
CA TYR A 90 2.88 2.44 5.65
C TYR A 90 2.57 2.72 4.19
N PHE A 91 1.80 3.75 3.93
CA PHE A 91 1.38 4.11 2.59
C PHE A 91 1.85 5.51 2.21
N LYS A 92 2.47 5.63 1.03
CA LYS A 92 2.91 6.91 0.43
C LYS A 92 2.43 7.03 -1.01
N THR A 93 1.99 8.24 -1.38
CA THR A 93 1.55 8.57 -2.75
C THR A 93 1.66 10.06 -3.04
N ASP A 94 1.87 10.40 -4.29
CA ASP A 94 1.73 11.74 -4.86
C ASP A 94 0.29 12.06 -5.31
N ASP A 95 -0.55 11.03 -5.51
CA ASP A 95 -1.90 11.15 -6.07
C ASP A 95 -2.94 11.48 -4.99
N ASP A 96 -3.62 12.64 -5.15
CA ASP A 96 -4.65 13.12 -4.24
C ASP A 96 -5.86 12.20 -4.18
N SER A 97 -6.34 11.74 -5.35
CA SER A 97 -7.53 10.89 -5.42
C SER A 97 -7.33 9.54 -4.73
N LEU A 98 -6.16 8.92 -4.95
CA LEU A 98 -5.79 7.68 -4.28
C LEU A 98 -5.68 7.88 -2.77
N PHE A 99 -5.08 8.99 -2.33
CA PHE A 99 -4.94 9.29 -0.90
C PHE A 99 -6.30 9.48 -0.22
N GLU A 100 -7.17 10.34 -0.78
CA GLU A 100 -8.50 10.63 -0.23
C GLU A 100 -9.40 9.36 -0.18
N ASP A 101 -9.36 8.55 -1.23
CA ASP A 101 -10.07 7.28 -1.22
C ASP A 101 -9.49 6.33 -0.16
N SER A 102 -8.15 6.29 0.01
CA SER A 102 -7.49 5.43 0.99
C SER A 102 -7.83 5.79 2.43
N LEU A 103 -8.06 7.08 2.75
CA LEU A 103 -8.54 7.51 4.08
C LEU A 103 -9.89 6.88 4.45
N ARG A 104 -10.70 6.49 3.46
CA ARG A 104 -11.97 5.77 3.65
C ARG A 104 -11.78 4.25 3.60
N TYR A 105 -10.87 3.77 2.77
CA TYR A 105 -10.64 2.35 2.53
C TYR A 105 -10.03 1.64 3.73
N PHE A 106 -9.05 2.24 4.39
CA PHE A 106 -8.39 1.65 5.55
C PHE A 106 -9.36 1.39 6.70
N PRO A 107 -10.16 2.37 7.18
CA PRO A 107 -11.15 2.13 8.22
C PRO A 107 -12.21 1.10 7.82
N ALA A 108 -12.69 1.13 6.56
CA ALA A 108 -13.68 0.18 6.06
C ALA A 108 -13.16 -1.27 6.07
N ALA A 109 -11.84 -1.47 5.96
CA ALA A 109 -11.19 -2.78 6.02
C ALA A 109 -10.65 -3.13 7.43
N GLY A 110 -11.07 -2.42 8.48
CA GLY A 110 -10.68 -2.67 9.86
C GLY A 110 -9.24 -2.30 10.18
N PHE A 111 -8.76 -1.19 9.59
CA PHE A 111 -7.49 -0.57 9.96
C PHE A 111 -7.73 0.79 10.61
N GLU A 112 -7.07 1.04 11.72
CA GLU A 112 -7.03 2.34 12.37
C GLU A 112 -5.92 3.20 11.77
N ILE A 113 -6.24 4.39 11.26
CA ILE A 113 -5.22 5.36 10.81
C ILE A 113 -4.63 6.02 12.05
N THR A 114 -3.39 5.66 12.38
CA THR A 114 -2.69 6.14 13.59
C THR A 114 -1.90 7.41 13.33
N TRP A 115 -1.54 7.68 12.08
CA TRP A 115 -0.83 8.89 11.67
C TRP A 115 -1.09 9.20 10.20
N MET A 116 -1.12 10.49 9.82
CA MET A 116 -1.22 10.90 8.43
C MET A 116 -0.67 12.30 8.19
N THR A 117 -0.21 12.56 6.97
CA THR A 117 0.15 13.89 6.50
C THR A 117 -0.19 14.05 5.00
N ARG A 118 -0.40 15.30 4.57
CA ARG A 118 -0.57 15.66 3.15
C ARG A 118 0.72 16.19 2.52
N ASP A 119 1.75 16.44 3.35
CA ASP A 119 3.08 16.81 2.92
C ASP A 119 4.11 16.21 3.89
N LEU A 120 4.66 15.07 3.50
CA LEU A 120 5.58 14.29 4.33
C LEU A 120 6.88 15.06 4.62
N HIS A 121 7.29 15.92 3.70
CA HIS A 121 8.58 16.60 3.78
C HIS A 121 8.50 17.97 4.46
N ALA A 122 7.30 18.50 4.72
CA ALA A 122 7.14 19.71 5.52
C ALA A 122 7.59 19.52 6.99
N ASP A 123 7.37 18.30 7.54
CA ASP A 123 7.83 17.88 8.88
C ASP A 123 8.17 16.39 8.81
N GLU A 124 9.31 16.11 8.18
CA GLU A 124 9.70 14.72 7.85
C GLU A 124 10.06 13.94 9.10
N PRO A 125 9.32 12.87 9.41
CA PRO A 125 9.59 12.06 10.59
C PRO A 125 10.88 11.23 10.43
N ALA A 126 11.61 11.03 11.54
CA ALA A 126 12.90 10.33 11.57
C ALA A 126 12.83 8.87 11.06
N TRP A 127 11.64 8.24 11.08
CA TRP A 127 11.45 6.89 10.57
C TRP A 127 11.30 6.84 9.03
N ASN A 128 11.15 7.99 8.36
CA ASN A 128 10.98 7.98 6.91
C ASN A 128 12.26 7.55 6.20
N ILE A 129 12.11 6.64 5.26
CA ILE A 129 13.18 6.25 4.33
C ILE A 129 12.77 6.79 2.97
N ARG A 130 13.50 7.79 2.47
CA ARG A 130 13.23 8.39 1.17
C ARG A 130 13.50 7.40 0.05
N THR A 131 12.51 7.25 -0.85
CA THR A 131 12.68 6.51 -2.10
C THR A 131 13.21 7.45 -3.20
N GLU A 132 13.74 6.88 -4.30
CA GLU A 132 14.14 7.68 -5.48
C GLU A 132 12.95 8.48 -6.03
N HIS A 133 11.76 7.90 -6.02
CA HIS A 133 10.53 8.54 -6.47
C HIS A 133 10.16 9.75 -5.62
N GLU A 134 10.28 9.61 -4.29
CA GLU A 134 10.09 10.70 -3.33
C GLU A 134 11.05 11.86 -3.58
N ALA A 135 12.34 11.55 -3.77
CA ALA A 135 13.36 12.57 -4.03
C ALA A 135 13.08 13.33 -5.33
N MET A 136 12.65 12.62 -6.39
CA MET A 136 12.29 13.21 -7.68
C MET A 136 11.10 14.17 -7.52
N TYR A 137 10.02 13.74 -6.89
CA TYR A 137 8.82 14.58 -6.74
C TYR A 137 9.04 15.75 -5.79
N THR A 138 9.83 15.58 -4.73
CA THR A 138 10.22 16.69 -3.88
C THR A 138 10.98 17.79 -4.65
N ALA A 139 11.88 17.37 -5.56
CA ALA A 139 12.60 18.32 -6.41
C ALA A 139 11.68 19.06 -7.40
N GLU A 140 10.55 18.46 -7.78
CA GLU A 140 9.51 19.06 -8.64
C GLU A 140 8.47 19.88 -7.85
N GLY A 141 8.59 19.94 -6.51
CA GLY A 141 7.63 20.63 -5.64
C GLY A 141 6.29 19.91 -5.48
N ILE A 142 6.24 18.61 -5.79
CA ILE A 142 5.05 17.77 -5.63
C ILE A 142 5.05 17.18 -4.21
N PRO A 143 4.05 17.49 -3.35
CA PRO A 143 4.01 16.98 -1.99
C PRO A 143 3.68 15.49 -1.97
N THR A 144 4.41 14.74 -1.14
CA THR A 144 4.12 13.34 -0.85
C THR A 144 3.12 13.24 0.30
N LYS A 145 1.98 12.61 0.06
CA LYS A 145 1.02 12.26 1.10
C LYS A 145 1.39 10.92 1.71
N ALA A 146 1.22 10.77 3.01
CA ALA A 146 1.52 9.53 3.69
C ALA A 146 0.55 9.25 4.85
N LEU A 147 0.33 7.98 5.14
CA LEU A 147 -0.36 7.54 6.34
C LEU A 147 0.24 6.24 6.88
N ILE A 148 0.03 6.00 8.18
CA ILE A 148 0.26 4.74 8.85
C ILE A 148 -1.08 4.21 9.33
N ALA A 149 -1.40 2.97 8.98
CA ALA A 149 -2.62 2.31 9.38
C ALA A 149 -2.30 0.99 10.09
N ARG A 150 -2.87 0.79 11.28
CA ARG A 150 -2.68 -0.38 12.12
C ARG A 150 -3.84 -1.35 11.96
N LYS A 151 -3.56 -2.65 11.84
CA LYS A 151 -4.58 -3.69 11.86
C LYS A 151 -5.31 -3.65 13.19
N ALA A 152 -6.63 -3.38 13.15
CA ALA A 152 -7.55 -3.37 14.28
C ALA A 152 -8.56 -4.51 14.15
N PHE A 153 -9.47 -4.61 15.11
CA PHE A 153 -10.56 -5.57 15.05
C PHE A 153 -11.47 -5.28 13.85
N LEU A 154 -11.97 -6.33 13.23
CA LEU A 154 -12.98 -6.29 12.17
C LEU A 154 -13.93 -7.46 12.39
N SER A 155 -15.23 -7.18 12.52
CA SER A 155 -16.24 -8.24 12.63
C SER A 155 -16.42 -8.98 11.29
N ASP A 156 -16.92 -10.22 11.35
CA ASP A 156 -17.22 -10.99 10.13
C ASP A 156 -18.28 -10.30 9.28
N GLU A 157 -19.23 -9.59 9.91
CA GLU A 157 -20.26 -8.82 9.23
C GLU A 157 -19.65 -7.64 8.46
N ASP A 158 -18.78 -6.86 9.10
CA ASP A 158 -18.08 -5.74 8.45
C ASP A 158 -17.12 -6.24 7.35
N ALA A 159 -16.44 -7.35 7.56
CA ALA A 159 -15.61 -7.98 6.53
C ALA A 159 -16.43 -8.39 5.30
N ALA A 160 -17.63 -8.95 5.50
CA ALA A 160 -18.54 -9.31 4.42
C ALA A 160 -19.07 -8.07 3.65
N VAL A 161 -19.31 -6.96 4.35
CA VAL A 161 -19.67 -5.67 3.74
C VAL A 161 -18.48 -5.11 2.95
N CYS A 162 -17.29 -5.10 3.53
CA CYS A 162 -16.06 -4.64 2.92
C CYS A 162 -15.72 -5.42 1.63
N ALA A 163 -15.91 -6.74 1.63
CA ALA A 163 -15.70 -7.59 0.44
C ALA A 163 -16.62 -7.24 -0.75
N LYS A 164 -17.73 -6.57 -0.47
CA LYS A 164 -18.72 -6.11 -1.48
C LYS A 164 -18.59 -4.61 -1.80
N TYR A 165 -17.55 -3.98 -1.35
CA TYR A 165 -17.36 -2.52 -1.40
C TYR A 165 -17.60 -1.92 -2.80
N ASP A 166 -17.10 -2.55 -3.86
CA ASP A 166 -17.31 -2.12 -5.25
C ASP A 166 -18.79 -1.95 -5.63
N LYS A 167 -19.65 -2.86 -5.13
CA LYS A 167 -21.09 -2.83 -5.45
C LYS A 167 -21.83 -1.70 -4.75
N LEU A 168 -21.28 -1.16 -3.67
CA LEU A 168 -21.88 -0.09 -2.88
C LEU A 168 -21.43 1.29 -3.38
N VAL A 169 -20.16 1.43 -3.78
CA VAL A 169 -19.56 2.71 -4.22
C VAL A 169 -19.92 3.00 -5.67
N ASP A 170 -19.92 2.01 -6.55
CA ASP A 170 -20.33 2.19 -7.95
C ASP A 170 -21.81 2.67 -8.07
N LYS A 171 -22.64 2.37 -7.08
CA LYS A 171 -24.02 2.89 -7.01
C LYS A 171 -24.07 4.35 -6.54
N ALA A 172 -23.21 4.73 -5.59
CA ALA A 172 -23.17 6.10 -5.06
C ALA A 172 -22.58 7.10 -6.06
N ASP A 173 -21.57 6.66 -6.83
CA ASP A 173 -20.96 7.47 -7.90
C ASP A 173 -21.83 7.56 -9.17
N ALA A 174 -22.83 6.67 -9.32
CA ALA A 174 -23.75 6.64 -10.45
C ALA A 174 -25.00 7.54 -10.27
N GLU A 175 -25.23 8.09 -9.09
CA GLU A 175 -26.33 9.04 -8.91
C GLU A 175 -25.98 10.39 -9.58
N PRO A 176 -26.82 10.90 -10.51
CA PRO A 176 -26.56 12.16 -11.18
C PRO A 176 -26.54 13.29 -10.14
N LYS A 177 -25.46 14.06 -10.13
CA LYS A 177 -25.41 15.33 -9.40
C LYS A 177 -26.52 16.21 -9.95
N ARG A 178 -27.56 16.44 -9.14
CA ARG A 178 -28.63 17.41 -9.39
C ARG A 178 -28.10 18.83 -9.27
#